data_1527cfdb9078561ccf6e7af23e5a17c3
#
_entry.id   1527cfdb9078561ccf6e7af23e5a17c3
#
_cell.length_a   1.000
_cell.length_b   1.000
_cell.length_c   1.000
_cell.angle_alpha   90.00
_cell.angle_beta   90.00
_cell.angle_gamma   90.00
#
_symmetry.space_group_name_H-M   'P 1'
#
loop_
_entity.id
_entity.type
_entity.pdbx_description
1 polymer ?
#
loop_
_entity_poly.entity_id
_entity_poly.type
_entity_poly.pdbx_seq_one_letter_code
_entity_poly.pdbx_strand_id
1 'polypeptide(L)'
;MLGKLLKYELKASARTLLPLYAGTVLIALVCGVSMAIRVDNMNEFHQYMANGTAVTYGSFADPIDGGIDTLIGFTMILVFAFCVAVTVLTVMSVVQRFNHGIAGNEGYLMFTLPVKHEVLLGSKLLGALLWSLASILVIFLVGAIIGGLTIFAEREYFDWAYLWYRIWELIRSWNPIPSLLLTGLTGLCSLVCTILTIYLAIMVGQMEQFNKYRVAVAVVVFFAVNWAFGLVEGAFYSLFGIHMMAGMTPEPVQYVNDVYNNYNFILGTDTIMSIIFCVLCFLGTAWMMKKKLNL
;
A
#
# COMPACT_ATOMS: atom_id res chain seq x y z
N MET A 1 -10.16 26.97 -9.43
CA MET A 1 -9.59 26.29 -10.62
C MET A 1 -9.07 24.90 -10.30
N LEU A 2 -8.31 24.70 -9.23
CA LEU A 2 -7.75 23.42 -8.81
C LEU A 2 -8.78 22.27 -8.70
N GLY A 3 -9.96 22.53 -8.08
CA GLY A 3 -11.02 21.52 -7.95
C GLY A 3 -11.66 21.07 -9.25
N LYS A 4 -11.73 21.92 -10.28
CA LYS A 4 -12.24 21.52 -11.59
C LYS A 4 -11.22 20.59 -12.29
N LEU A 5 -9.93 20.92 -12.26
CA LEU A 5 -8.85 20.08 -12.77
C LEU A 5 -8.83 18.71 -12.09
N LEU A 6 -8.89 18.69 -10.77
CA LEU A 6 -8.92 17.45 -9.98
C LEU A 6 -10.13 16.57 -10.34
N LYS A 7 -11.32 17.16 -10.54
CA LYS A 7 -12.52 16.41 -10.93
C LYS A 7 -12.36 15.69 -12.28
N TYR A 8 -11.77 16.35 -13.27
CA TYR A 8 -11.52 15.73 -14.59
C TYR A 8 -10.47 14.63 -14.50
N GLU A 9 -9.41 14.86 -13.73
CA GLU A 9 -8.36 13.88 -13.44
C GLU A 9 -8.95 12.63 -12.76
N LEU A 10 -9.78 12.78 -11.74
CA LEU A 10 -10.42 11.67 -11.05
C LEU A 10 -11.37 10.89 -11.96
N LYS A 11 -12.21 11.58 -12.73
CA LYS A 11 -13.19 10.94 -13.63
C LYS A 11 -12.52 10.08 -14.71
N ALA A 12 -11.37 10.51 -15.21
CA ALA A 12 -10.69 9.77 -16.28
C ALA A 12 -10.00 8.49 -15.75
N SER A 13 -9.42 8.47 -14.51
CA SER A 13 -8.89 7.24 -13.88
C SER A 13 -10.00 6.29 -13.42
N ALA A 14 -11.13 6.83 -12.98
CA ALA A 14 -12.25 6.05 -12.49
C ALA A 14 -12.71 5.00 -13.50
N ARG A 15 -12.70 5.33 -14.78
CA ARG A 15 -13.12 4.40 -15.85
C ARG A 15 -12.29 3.12 -15.92
N THR A 16 -11.01 3.19 -15.55
CA THR A 16 -10.10 2.03 -15.59
C THR A 16 -10.02 1.33 -14.25
N LEU A 17 -9.97 2.10 -13.14
CA LEU A 17 -9.73 1.54 -11.81
C LEU A 17 -11.01 0.99 -11.15
N LEU A 18 -12.19 1.63 -11.36
CA LEU A 18 -13.43 1.16 -10.73
C LEU A 18 -13.86 -0.24 -11.14
N PRO A 19 -13.85 -0.64 -12.45
CA PRO A 19 -14.17 -2.01 -12.82
C PRO A 19 -13.21 -3.04 -12.21
N LEU A 20 -11.93 -2.67 -12.13
CA LEU A 20 -10.91 -3.53 -11.52
C LEU A 20 -11.16 -3.71 -10.01
N TYR A 21 -11.48 -2.63 -9.30
CA TYR A 21 -11.81 -2.71 -7.87
C TYR A 21 -13.06 -3.58 -7.62
N ALA A 22 -14.10 -3.41 -8.45
CA ALA A 22 -15.29 -4.25 -8.36
C ALA A 22 -14.96 -5.73 -8.59
N GLY A 23 -14.14 -6.05 -9.61
CA GLY A 23 -13.68 -7.40 -9.87
C GLY A 23 -12.87 -8.00 -8.71
N THR A 24 -11.96 -7.22 -8.12
CA THR A 24 -11.18 -7.65 -6.95
C THR A 24 -12.06 -7.99 -5.75
N VAL A 25 -13.04 -7.14 -5.44
CA VAL A 25 -13.98 -7.35 -4.34
C VAL A 25 -14.86 -8.58 -4.57
N LEU A 26 -15.34 -8.79 -5.81
CA LEU A 26 -16.15 -9.98 -6.15
C LEU A 26 -15.35 -11.27 -5.97
N ILE A 27 -14.10 -11.33 -6.42
CA ILE A 27 -13.25 -12.52 -6.25
C ILE A 27 -12.91 -12.74 -4.78
N ALA A 28 -12.69 -11.66 -4.01
CA ALA A 28 -12.47 -11.75 -2.57
C ALA A 28 -13.69 -12.32 -1.83
N LEU A 29 -14.90 -11.95 -2.24
CA LEU A 29 -16.14 -12.53 -1.70
C LEU A 29 -16.23 -14.04 -1.99
N VAL A 30 -15.97 -14.45 -3.23
CA VAL A 30 -15.97 -15.88 -3.60
C VAL A 30 -14.93 -16.66 -2.78
N CYS A 31 -13.72 -16.12 -2.66
CA CYS A 31 -12.65 -16.72 -1.86
C CYS A 31 -13.04 -16.81 -0.36
N GLY A 32 -13.54 -15.74 0.21
CA GLY A 32 -13.94 -15.68 1.62
C GLY A 32 -15.10 -16.63 1.94
N VAL A 33 -16.10 -16.74 1.05
CA VAL A 33 -17.21 -17.70 1.22
C VAL A 33 -16.71 -19.14 1.11
N SER A 34 -15.85 -19.47 0.14
CA SER A 34 -15.30 -20.83 0.03
C SER A 34 -14.45 -21.22 1.24
N MET A 35 -13.67 -20.28 1.80
CA MET A 35 -12.95 -20.48 3.06
C MET A 35 -13.88 -20.67 4.25
N ALA A 36 -14.93 -19.88 4.37
CA ALA A 36 -15.92 -20.00 5.43
C ALA A 36 -16.59 -21.37 5.43
N ILE A 37 -16.99 -21.88 4.27
CA ILE A 37 -17.55 -23.23 4.11
C ILE A 37 -16.54 -24.31 4.55
N ARG A 38 -15.27 -24.15 4.20
CA ARG A 38 -14.20 -25.11 4.59
C ARG A 38 -14.01 -25.14 6.11
N VAL A 39 -14.01 -23.97 6.74
CA VAL A 39 -13.89 -23.85 8.20
C VAL A 39 -15.07 -24.52 8.90
N ASP A 40 -16.29 -24.32 8.40
CA ASP A 40 -17.50 -24.93 8.95
C ASP A 40 -17.44 -26.46 8.89
N ASN A 41 -17.06 -27.02 7.74
CA ASN A 41 -16.86 -28.46 7.57
C ASN A 41 -15.79 -29.04 8.52
N MET A 42 -14.69 -28.30 8.75
CA MET A 42 -13.64 -28.71 9.70
C MET A 42 -14.13 -28.68 11.14
N ASN A 43 -14.99 -27.75 11.50
CA ASN A 43 -15.56 -27.63 12.83
C ASN A 43 -16.55 -28.78 13.13
N GLU A 44 -17.38 -29.14 12.17
CA GLU A 44 -18.22 -30.37 12.29
C GLU A 44 -17.35 -31.62 12.51
N PHE A 45 -16.26 -31.75 11.77
CA PHE A 45 -15.32 -32.87 11.97
C PHE A 45 -14.77 -32.93 13.39
N HIS A 46 -14.29 -31.82 13.94
CA HIS A 46 -13.77 -31.77 15.30
C HIS A 46 -14.84 -32.17 16.33
N GLN A 47 -16.11 -31.79 16.13
CA GLN A 47 -17.21 -32.23 16.99
C GLN A 47 -17.46 -33.74 16.92
N TYR A 48 -17.44 -34.34 15.72
CA TYR A 48 -17.57 -35.80 15.57
C TYR A 48 -16.45 -36.57 16.27
N MET A 49 -15.21 -36.08 16.17
CA MET A 49 -14.07 -36.69 16.87
C MET A 49 -14.16 -36.55 18.38
N ALA A 50 -14.63 -35.42 18.89
CA ALA A 50 -14.80 -35.16 20.32
C ALA A 50 -15.91 -36.03 20.93
N ASN A 51 -16.94 -36.37 20.17
CA ASN A 51 -18.09 -37.17 20.60
C ASN A 51 -17.80 -38.70 20.51
N GLY A 52 -16.58 -39.13 20.12
CA GLY A 52 -16.18 -40.52 20.08
C GLY A 52 -16.87 -41.36 18.99
N THR A 53 -17.53 -40.74 18.05
CA THR A 53 -18.08 -41.42 16.87
C THR A 53 -16.94 -41.78 15.94
N ALA A 54 -16.74 -43.10 15.69
CA ALA A 54 -15.73 -43.60 14.77
C ALA A 54 -16.00 -43.06 13.37
N VAL A 55 -15.28 -42.03 12.99
CA VAL A 55 -15.35 -41.50 11.63
C VAL A 55 -14.55 -42.44 10.74
N THR A 56 -15.24 -43.13 9.84
CA THR A 56 -14.59 -43.95 8.83
C THR A 56 -13.74 -43.03 7.95
N TYR A 57 -12.44 -43.26 7.86
CA TYR A 57 -11.47 -42.46 7.11
C TYR A 57 -11.83 -42.21 5.63
N GLY A 58 -12.86 -42.88 5.11
CA GLY A 58 -13.42 -42.69 3.77
C GLY A 58 -14.37 -41.48 3.61
N SER A 59 -14.83 -40.88 4.72
CA SER A 59 -15.77 -39.73 4.67
C SER A 59 -15.07 -38.40 4.41
N PHE A 60 -13.75 -38.28 4.63
CA PHE A 60 -12.99 -37.03 4.44
C PHE A 60 -12.33 -36.92 3.07
N ALA A 61 -12.30 -37.99 2.29
CA ALA A 61 -11.91 -37.98 0.88
C ALA A 61 -13.14 -37.74 -0.03
N ASP A 62 -14.19 -37.12 0.48
CA ASP A 62 -15.34 -36.80 -0.36
C ASP A 62 -14.87 -35.87 -1.50
N PRO A 63 -15.28 -36.18 -2.75
CA PRO A 63 -14.94 -35.36 -3.92
C PRO A 63 -15.31 -33.90 -3.76
N ILE A 64 -16.28 -33.61 -2.88
CA ILE A 64 -16.75 -32.26 -2.54
C ILE A 64 -15.68 -31.48 -1.76
N ASP A 65 -15.04 -32.09 -0.74
CA ASP A 65 -13.97 -31.44 0.04
C ASP A 65 -12.73 -31.15 -0.80
N GLY A 66 -12.31 -32.10 -1.63
CA GLY A 66 -11.23 -31.90 -2.58
C GLY A 66 -11.54 -30.82 -3.64
N GLY A 67 -12.82 -30.71 -4.02
CA GLY A 67 -13.31 -29.66 -4.91
C GLY A 67 -13.23 -28.27 -4.26
N ILE A 68 -13.64 -28.15 -2.99
CA ILE A 68 -13.58 -26.88 -2.22
C ILE A 68 -12.12 -26.44 -2.02
N ASP A 69 -11.22 -27.34 -1.63
CA ASP A 69 -9.80 -27.02 -1.47
C ASP A 69 -9.14 -26.54 -2.77
N THR A 70 -9.48 -27.18 -3.89
CA THR A 70 -9.02 -26.75 -5.22
C THR A 70 -9.57 -25.37 -5.58
N LEU A 71 -10.83 -25.11 -5.28
CA LEU A 71 -11.48 -23.81 -5.51
C LEU A 71 -10.86 -22.71 -4.64
N ILE A 72 -10.56 -23.00 -3.37
CA ILE A 72 -9.86 -22.06 -2.49
C ILE A 72 -8.47 -21.75 -3.05
N GLY A 73 -7.69 -22.75 -3.42
CA GLY A 73 -6.37 -22.56 -3.99
C GLY A 73 -6.40 -21.68 -5.26
N PHE A 74 -7.34 -21.96 -6.16
CA PHE A 74 -7.51 -21.19 -7.39
C PHE A 74 -7.95 -19.74 -7.12
N THR A 75 -8.94 -19.55 -6.24
CA THR A 75 -9.43 -18.20 -5.90
C THR A 75 -8.40 -17.38 -5.15
N MET A 76 -7.55 -17.98 -4.30
CA MET A 76 -6.43 -17.30 -3.65
C MET A 76 -5.41 -16.79 -4.65
N ILE A 77 -5.04 -17.61 -5.64
CA ILE A 77 -4.15 -17.18 -6.73
C ILE A 77 -4.77 -16.01 -7.50
N LEU A 78 -6.07 -16.08 -7.79
CA LEU A 78 -6.79 -14.99 -8.46
C LEU A 78 -6.80 -13.72 -7.61
N VAL A 79 -7.11 -13.80 -6.31
CA VAL A 79 -7.06 -12.64 -5.40
C VAL A 79 -5.68 -11.99 -5.42
N PHE A 80 -4.62 -12.79 -5.32
CA PHE A 80 -3.25 -12.29 -5.39
C PHE A 80 -2.97 -11.60 -6.74
N ALA A 81 -3.35 -12.23 -7.85
CA ALA A 81 -3.17 -11.67 -9.19
C ALA A 81 -3.93 -10.33 -9.38
N PHE A 82 -5.15 -10.23 -8.86
CA PHE A 82 -5.93 -9.00 -8.90
C PHE A 82 -5.36 -7.90 -8.00
N CYS A 83 -4.85 -8.24 -6.81
CA CYS A 83 -4.14 -7.27 -5.95
C CYS A 83 -2.88 -6.72 -6.63
N VAL A 84 -2.11 -7.59 -7.31
CA VAL A 84 -0.97 -7.15 -8.12
C VAL A 84 -1.44 -6.28 -9.29
N ALA A 85 -2.52 -6.65 -9.98
CA ALA A 85 -3.07 -5.87 -11.07
C ALA A 85 -3.54 -4.47 -10.60
N VAL A 86 -4.18 -4.38 -9.43
CA VAL A 86 -4.59 -3.09 -8.81
C VAL A 86 -3.37 -2.20 -8.59
N THR A 87 -2.31 -2.71 -7.98
CA THR A 87 -1.08 -1.93 -7.73
C THR A 87 -0.40 -1.49 -9.02
N VAL A 88 -0.22 -2.40 -9.98
CA VAL A 88 0.43 -2.11 -11.27
C VAL A 88 -0.38 -1.07 -12.06
N LEU A 89 -1.70 -1.25 -12.19
CA LEU A 89 -2.53 -0.32 -12.94
C LEU A 89 -2.66 1.05 -12.25
N THR A 90 -2.59 1.10 -10.92
CA THR A 90 -2.53 2.37 -10.20
C THR A 90 -1.24 3.12 -10.53
N VAL A 91 -0.08 2.47 -10.44
CA VAL A 91 1.22 3.08 -10.81
C VAL A 91 1.22 3.50 -12.28
N MET A 92 0.75 2.64 -13.19
CA MET A 92 0.63 2.98 -14.61
C MET A 92 -0.27 4.19 -14.87
N SER A 93 -1.39 4.30 -14.14
CA SER A 93 -2.29 5.46 -14.22
C SER A 93 -1.59 6.75 -13.78
N VAL A 94 -0.79 6.71 -12.69
CA VAL A 94 0.00 7.84 -12.21
C VAL A 94 1.03 8.27 -13.26
N VAL A 95 1.79 7.32 -13.80
CA VAL A 95 2.83 7.55 -14.82
C VAL A 95 2.21 8.13 -16.10
N GLN A 96 1.15 7.49 -16.62
CA GLN A 96 0.51 7.92 -17.87
C GLN A 96 -0.07 9.33 -17.76
N ARG A 97 -0.71 9.66 -16.64
CA ARG A 97 -1.30 10.99 -16.42
C ARG A 97 -0.28 12.09 -16.33
N PHE A 98 0.85 11.80 -15.68
CA PHE A 98 1.94 12.75 -15.63
C PHE A 98 2.58 12.93 -17.01
N ASN A 99 2.83 11.82 -17.70
CA ASN A 99 3.47 11.83 -19.01
C ASN A 99 2.60 12.53 -20.07
N HIS A 100 1.30 12.17 -20.20
CA HIS A 100 0.39 12.81 -21.16
C HIS A 100 0.16 14.29 -20.86
N GLY A 101 0.02 14.65 -19.59
CA GLY A 101 -0.37 16.01 -19.21
C GLY A 101 0.78 17.02 -19.18
N ILE A 102 2.04 16.60 -19.07
CA ILE A 102 3.19 17.53 -18.98
C ILE A 102 4.15 17.31 -20.14
N ALA A 103 4.34 16.10 -20.58
CA ALA A 103 5.33 15.71 -21.56
C ALA A 103 4.73 15.43 -22.95
N GLY A 104 3.42 15.22 -23.02
CA GLY A 104 2.70 14.97 -24.28
C GLY A 104 2.22 16.26 -24.95
N ASN A 105 1.50 16.08 -26.07
CA ASN A 105 0.97 17.18 -26.86
C ASN A 105 -0.01 18.10 -26.09
N GLU A 106 -0.62 17.60 -25.02
CA GLU A 106 -1.48 18.38 -24.12
C GLU A 106 -0.67 19.34 -23.22
N GLY A 107 0.63 19.07 -23.01
CA GLY A 107 1.52 19.91 -22.23
C GLY A 107 1.56 21.35 -22.76
N TYR A 108 1.63 21.53 -24.09
CA TYR A 108 1.62 22.85 -24.71
C TYR A 108 0.38 23.67 -24.32
N LEU A 109 -0.81 23.04 -24.33
CA LEU A 109 -2.07 23.70 -23.93
C LEU A 109 -2.12 23.98 -22.43
N MET A 110 -1.53 23.12 -21.60
CA MET A 110 -1.48 23.34 -20.14
C MET A 110 -0.56 24.49 -19.74
N PHE A 111 0.49 24.73 -20.51
CA PHE A 111 1.44 25.82 -20.24
C PHE A 111 0.97 27.20 -20.78
N THR A 112 -0.02 27.23 -21.68
CA THR A 112 -0.69 28.47 -22.09
C THR A 112 -1.73 28.95 -21.06
N LEU A 113 -2.11 28.11 -20.09
CA LEU A 113 -2.98 28.52 -19.00
C LEU A 113 -2.21 29.43 -18.03
N PRO A 114 -2.79 30.54 -17.54
CA PRO A 114 -2.15 31.47 -16.60
C PRO A 114 -2.13 30.87 -15.17
N VAL A 115 -1.55 29.68 -15.01
CA VAL A 115 -1.47 28.95 -13.73
C VAL A 115 0.00 28.69 -13.40
N LYS A 116 0.40 28.91 -12.15
CA LYS A 116 1.76 28.61 -11.70
C LYS A 116 2.05 27.11 -11.84
N HIS A 117 3.25 26.75 -12.29
CA HIS A 117 3.69 25.37 -12.50
C HIS A 117 3.58 24.51 -11.23
N GLU A 118 3.80 25.10 -10.06
CA GLU A 118 3.68 24.44 -8.76
C GLU A 118 2.24 23.99 -8.46
N VAL A 119 1.24 24.78 -8.86
CA VAL A 119 -0.19 24.44 -8.70
C VAL A 119 -0.59 23.30 -9.62
N LEU A 120 -0.02 23.28 -10.83
CA LEU A 120 -0.24 22.20 -11.79
C LEU A 120 0.34 20.87 -11.27
N LEU A 121 1.59 20.92 -10.78
CA LEU A 121 2.24 19.76 -10.16
C LEU A 121 1.45 19.26 -8.94
N GLY A 122 1.02 20.19 -8.06
CA GLY A 122 0.21 19.89 -6.88
C GLY A 122 -1.13 19.24 -7.21
N SER A 123 -1.82 19.66 -8.28
CA SER A 123 -3.10 19.07 -8.68
C SER A 123 -2.94 17.60 -9.15
N LYS A 124 -1.87 17.32 -9.89
CA LYS A 124 -1.55 15.95 -10.34
C LYS A 124 -1.11 15.06 -9.18
N LEU A 125 -0.32 15.59 -8.26
CA LEU A 125 0.08 14.89 -7.04
C LEU A 125 -1.14 14.51 -6.19
N LEU A 126 -2.07 15.43 -5.96
CA LEU A 126 -3.30 15.16 -5.22
C LEU A 126 -4.17 14.09 -5.90
N GLY A 127 -4.30 14.15 -7.22
CA GLY A 127 -5.03 13.13 -7.98
C GLY A 127 -4.40 11.73 -7.87
N ALA A 128 -3.08 11.66 -7.99
CA ALA A 128 -2.33 10.41 -7.83
C ALA A 128 -2.44 9.86 -6.41
N LEU A 129 -2.33 10.73 -5.40
CA LEU A 129 -2.44 10.36 -3.99
C LEU A 129 -3.82 9.79 -3.65
N LEU A 130 -4.90 10.43 -4.13
CA LEU A 130 -6.26 9.94 -3.90
C LEU A 130 -6.49 8.55 -4.50
N TRP A 131 -6.01 8.28 -5.72
CA TRP A 131 -6.14 6.95 -6.33
C TRP A 131 -5.24 5.92 -5.67
N SER A 132 -4.05 6.29 -5.22
CA SER A 132 -3.17 5.38 -4.46
C SER A 132 -3.79 5.00 -3.12
N LEU A 133 -4.38 5.97 -2.39
CA LEU A 133 -5.12 5.70 -1.16
C LEU A 133 -6.35 4.81 -1.40
N ALA A 134 -7.11 5.07 -2.47
CA ALA A 134 -8.24 4.22 -2.84
C ALA A 134 -7.81 2.78 -3.13
N SER A 135 -6.69 2.57 -3.82
CA SER A 135 -6.14 1.23 -4.09
C SER A 135 -5.74 0.49 -2.82
N ILE A 136 -5.07 1.19 -1.88
CA ILE A 136 -4.70 0.62 -0.57
C ILE A 136 -5.96 0.25 0.22
N LEU A 137 -6.98 1.11 0.20
CA LEU A 137 -8.25 0.85 0.88
C LEU A 137 -8.97 -0.37 0.30
N VAL A 138 -8.94 -0.56 -1.03
CA VAL A 138 -9.51 -1.75 -1.68
C VAL A 138 -8.75 -3.02 -1.28
N ILE A 139 -7.41 -2.99 -1.26
CA ILE A 139 -6.61 -4.14 -0.83
C ILE A 139 -6.88 -4.49 0.64
N PHE A 140 -7.00 -3.48 1.50
CA PHE A 140 -7.39 -3.68 2.90
C PHE A 140 -8.79 -4.28 3.02
N LEU A 141 -9.75 -3.80 2.22
CA LEU A 141 -11.12 -4.31 2.18
C LEU A 141 -11.16 -5.78 1.73
N VAL A 142 -10.34 -6.18 0.76
CA VAL A 142 -10.18 -7.59 0.34
C VAL A 142 -9.75 -8.47 1.53
N GLY A 143 -8.72 -8.06 2.26
CA GLY A 143 -8.27 -8.76 3.46
C GLY A 143 -9.35 -8.84 4.55
N ALA A 144 -10.07 -7.72 4.76
CA ALA A 144 -11.17 -7.66 5.73
C ALA A 144 -12.36 -8.55 5.35
N ILE A 145 -12.69 -8.68 4.06
CA ILE A 145 -13.74 -9.56 3.58
C ILE A 145 -13.37 -11.03 3.82
N ILE A 146 -12.17 -11.45 3.38
CA ILE A 146 -11.72 -12.82 3.52
C ILE A 146 -11.60 -13.19 5.01
N GLY A 147 -10.89 -12.37 5.79
CA GLY A 147 -10.72 -12.60 7.22
C GLY A 147 -12.03 -12.51 8.01
N GLY A 148 -12.89 -11.56 7.68
CA GLY A 148 -14.19 -11.38 8.34
C GLY A 148 -15.14 -12.56 8.11
N LEU A 149 -15.20 -13.09 6.89
CA LEU A 149 -16.04 -14.25 6.58
C LEU A 149 -15.52 -15.54 7.24
N THR A 150 -14.21 -15.74 7.30
CA THR A 150 -13.62 -16.89 8.01
C THR A 150 -13.85 -16.81 9.53
N ILE A 151 -13.64 -15.65 10.14
CA ILE A 151 -13.90 -15.44 11.57
C ILE A 151 -15.40 -15.61 11.88
N PHE A 152 -16.28 -15.17 10.97
CA PHE A 152 -17.73 -15.36 11.14
C PHE A 152 -18.12 -16.84 11.07
N ALA A 153 -17.47 -17.65 10.26
CA ALA A 153 -17.68 -19.12 10.23
C ALA A 153 -17.21 -19.80 11.53
N GLU A 154 -16.14 -19.30 12.15
CA GLU A 154 -15.63 -19.78 13.44
C GLU A 154 -16.37 -19.24 14.67
N ARG A 155 -17.46 -18.53 14.48
CA ARG A 155 -18.16 -17.79 15.56
C ARG A 155 -18.52 -18.61 16.80
N GLU A 156 -18.75 -19.91 16.67
CA GLU A 156 -19.09 -20.81 17.79
C GLU A 156 -17.87 -21.15 18.65
N TYR A 157 -16.68 -21.13 18.06
CA TYR A 157 -15.39 -21.41 18.72
C TYR A 157 -14.64 -20.14 19.08
N PHE A 158 -15.05 -19.02 18.52
CA PHE A 158 -14.36 -17.74 18.67
C PHE A 158 -14.96 -16.94 19.84
N ASP A 159 -14.22 -16.88 20.94
CA ASP A 159 -14.62 -16.08 22.10
C ASP A 159 -14.39 -14.58 21.82
N TRP A 160 -15.44 -13.93 21.34
CA TRP A 160 -15.45 -12.50 21.07
C TRP A 160 -15.17 -11.65 22.31
N ALA A 161 -15.61 -12.11 23.50
CA ALA A 161 -15.38 -11.42 24.76
C ALA A 161 -13.90 -11.44 25.11
N TYR A 162 -13.23 -12.57 24.92
CA TYR A 162 -11.80 -12.72 25.14
C TYR A 162 -10.98 -11.88 24.16
N LEU A 163 -11.33 -11.87 22.88
CA LEU A 163 -10.65 -11.05 21.87
C LEU A 163 -10.77 -9.55 22.21
N TRP A 164 -12.00 -9.11 22.56
CA TRP A 164 -12.28 -7.73 22.91
C TRP A 164 -11.52 -7.32 24.18
N TYR A 165 -11.48 -8.20 25.17
CA TYR A 165 -10.70 -8.02 26.39
C TYR A 165 -9.19 -7.87 26.07
N ARG A 166 -8.64 -8.73 25.19
CA ARG A 166 -7.22 -8.65 24.77
C ARG A 166 -6.89 -7.40 23.98
N ILE A 167 -7.76 -6.99 23.05
CA ILE A 167 -7.59 -5.73 22.33
C ILE A 167 -7.60 -4.56 23.31
N TRP A 168 -8.53 -4.55 24.25
CA TRP A 168 -8.63 -3.49 25.26
C TRP A 168 -7.44 -3.45 26.19
N GLU A 169 -6.96 -4.59 26.63
CA GLU A 169 -5.73 -4.74 27.44
C GLU A 169 -4.51 -4.20 26.67
N LEU A 170 -4.35 -4.55 25.40
CA LEU A 170 -3.31 -4.02 24.50
C LEU A 170 -3.38 -2.50 24.37
N ILE A 171 -4.57 -1.95 24.12
CA ILE A 171 -4.78 -0.50 24.00
C ILE A 171 -4.43 0.19 25.32
N ARG A 172 -4.78 -0.39 26.45
CA ARG A 172 -4.57 0.20 27.77
C ARG A 172 -3.12 0.09 28.26
N SER A 173 -2.46 -1.03 27.98
CA SER A 173 -1.08 -1.28 28.44
C SER A 173 -0.02 -0.61 27.57
N TRP A 174 -0.20 -0.59 26.27
CA TRP A 174 0.81 -0.13 25.32
C TRP A 174 0.56 1.26 24.75
N ASN A 175 -0.64 1.83 24.99
CA ASN A 175 -1.06 3.09 24.37
C ASN A 175 -0.66 3.20 22.88
N PRO A 176 -1.14 2.30 22.01
CA PRO A 176 -0.66 2.20 20.60
C PRO A 176 -1.10 3.38 19.73
N ILE A 177 -1.91 4.29 20.25
CA ILE A 177 -2.46 5.43 19.49
C ILE A 177 -1.34 6.29 18.89
N PRO A 178 -0.30 6.72 19.64
CA PRO A 178 0.77 7.51 19.05
C PRO A 178 1.54 6.78 17.96
N SER A 179 1.84 5.48 18.12
CA SER A 179 2.55 4.68 17.13
C SER A 179 1.71 4.44 15.87
N LEU A 180 0.40 4.21 16.01
CA LEU A 180 -0.52 4.09 14.88
C LEU A 180 -0.63 5.38 14.08
N LEU A 181 -0.76 6.52 14.75
CA LEU A 181 -0.78 7.84 14.10
C LEU A 181 0.54 8.11 13.37
N LEU A 182 1.67 7.82 14.02
CA LEU A 182 2.99 8.02 13.44
C LEU A 182 3.21 7.09 12.23
N THR A 183 2.83 5.81 12.33
CA THR A 183 2.88 4.86 11.21
C THR A 183 2.01 5.33 10.04
N GLY A 184 0.81 5.82 10.31
CA GLY A 184 -0.07 6.37 9.28
C GLY A 184 0.55 7.59 8.59
N LEU A 185 1.16 8.48 9.36
CA LEU A 185 1.84 9.68 8.84
C LEU A 185 3.07 9.29 7.99
N THR A 186 3.90 8.38 8.48
CA THR A 186 5.07 7.85 7.74
C THR A 186 4.63 7.20 6.43
N GLY A 187 3.57 6.39 6.46
CA GLY A 187 3.00 5.77 5.27
C GLY A 187 2.51 6.78 4.24
N LEU A 188 1.82 7.84 4.68
CA LEU A 188 1.39 8.93 3.78
C LEU A 188 2.58 9.68 3.19
N CYS A 189 3.59 10.00 3.98
CA CYS A 189 4.81 10.65 3.49
C CYS A 189 5.53 9.77 2.47
N SER A 190 5.66 8.47 2.73
CA SER A 190 6.28 7.50 1.81
C SER A 190 5.53 7.40 0.48
N LEU A 191 4.19 7.41 0.49
CA LEU A 191 3.38 7.45 -0.74
C LEU A 191 3.65 8.73 -1.55
N VAL A 192 3.66 9.88 -0.91
CA VAL A 192 3.96 11.16 -1.56
C VAL A 192 5.36 11.14 -2.16
N CYS A 193 6.37 10.64 -1.42
CA CYS A 193 7.73 10.48 -1.90
C CYS A 193 7.81 9.61 -3.14
N THR A 194 7.14 8.45 -3.12
CA THR A 194 7.14 7.52 -4.27
C THR A 194 6.53 8.17 -5.51
N ILE A 195 5.44 8.92 -5.37
CA ILE A 195 4.82 9.64 -6.50
C ILE A 195 5.76 10.73 -7.03
N LEU A 196 6.39 11.50 -6.13
CA LEU A 196 7.31 12.56 -6.52
C LEU A 196 8.58 12.04 -7.18
N THR A 197 9.12 10.91 -6.72
CA THR A 197 10.26 10.25 -7.38
C THR A 197 9.93 9.75 -8.77
N ILE A 198 8.71 9.22 -8.97
CA ILE A 198 8.20 8.87 -10.31
C ILE A 198 8.16 10.11 -11.22
N TYR A 199 7.62 11.22 -10.73
CA TYR A 199 7.54 12.47 -11.49
C TYR A 199 8.92 13.01 -11.84
N LEU A 200 9.84 13.04 -10.89
CA LEU A 200 11.21 13.45 -11.11
C LEU A 200 11.91 12.55 -12.14
N ALA A 201 11.76 11.24 -12.03
CA ALA A 201 12.33 10.26 -12.96
C ALA A 201 11.81 10.45 -14.39
N ILE A 202 10.50 10.69 -14.57
CA ILE A 202 9.91 10.98 -15.87
C ILE A 202 10.48 12.28 -16.46
N MET A 203 10.62 13.33 -15.66
CA MET A 203 11.19 14.61 -16.10
C MET A 203 12.64 14.48 -16.54
N VAL A 204 13.46 13.72 -15.82
CA VAL A 204 14.86 13.44 -16.21
C VAL A 204 14.90 12.65 -17.52
N GLY A 205 14.06 11.63 -17.66
CA GLY A 205 13.98 10.82 -18.89
C GLY A 205 13.57 11.62 -20.15
N GLN A 206 12.95 12.78 -19.97
CA GLN A 206 12.51 13.65 -21.07
C GLN A 206 13.54 14.72 -21.46
N MET A 207 14.71 14.76 -20.83
CA MET A 207 15.78 15.66 -21.26
C MET A 207 16.24 15.31 -22.68
N GLU A 208 16.61 16.33 -23.47
CA GLU A 208 17.02 16.18 -24.89
C GLU A 208 18.14 15.15 -25.09
N GLN A 209 19.04 15.05 -24.11
CA GLN A 209 20.17 14.10 -24.12
C GLN A 209 19.71 12.63 -24.13
N PHE A 210 18.52 12.33 -23.60
CA PHE A 210 17.98 10.97 -23.41
C PHE A 210 16.81 10.64 -24.34
N ASN A 211 16.54 11.46 -25.35
CA ASN A 211 15.37 11.39 -26.19
C ASN A 211 15.13 9.99 -26.81
N LYS A 212 16.21 9.24 -27.09
CA LYS A 212 16.13 7.89 -27.69
C LYS A 212 15.69 6.80 -26.67
N TYR A 213 15.99 6.99 -25.36
CA TYR A 213 15.76 5.97 -24.33
C TYR A 213 14.95 6.50 -23.14
N ARG A 214 13.98 7.36 -23.38
CA ARG A 214 13.20 8.09 -22.36
C ARG A 214 12.72 7.22 -21.21
N VAL A 215 12.08 6.08 -21.54
CA VAL A 215 11.48 5.17 -20.54
C VAL A 215 12.57 4.45 -19.75
N ALA A 216 13.61 3.94 -20.43
CA ALA A 216 14.69 3.23 -19.75
C ALA A 216 15.44 4.14 -18.77
N VAL A 217 15.72 5.37 -19.17
CA VAL A 217 16.36 6.37 -18.30
C VAL A 217 15.46 6.71 -17.11
N ALA A 218 14.17 6.91 -17.33
CA ALA A 218 13.24 7.18 -16.22
C ALA A 218 13.23 6.02 -15.20
N VAL A 219 13.21 4.77 -15.65
CA VAL A 219 13.28 3.61 -14.77
C VAL A 219 14.60 3.56 -13.99
N VAL A 220 15.73 3.75 -14.67
CA VAL A 220 17.05 3.76 -14.00
C VAL A 220 17.13 4.87 -12.97
N VAL A 221 16.68 6.08 -13.31
CA VAL A 221 16.68 7.23 -12.38
C VAL A 221 15.78 6.97 -11.18
N PHE A 222 14.61 6.38 -11.39
CA PHE A 222 13.72 6.01 -10.29
C PHE A 222 14.42 5.08 -9.28
N PHE A 223 15.03 4.01 -9.77
CA PHE A 223 15.75 3.08 -8.89
C PHE A 223 16.99 3.71 -8.26
N ALA A 224 17.76 4.49 -9.00
CA ALA A 224 18.97 5.16 -8.50
C ALA A 224 18.64 6.16 -7.37
N VAL A 225 17.59 6.96 -7.53
CA VAL A 225 17.16 7.94 -6.53
C VAL A 225 16.66 7.24 -5.27
N ASN A 226 15.82 6.19 -5.40
CA ASN A 226 15.35 5.41 -4.25
C ASN A 226 16.49 4.67 -3.55
N TRP A 227 17.44 4.10 -4.31
CA TRP A 227 18.62 3.45 -3.75
C TRP A 227 19.51 4.44 -2.98
N ALA A 228 19.77 5.62 -3.55
CA ALA A 228 20.55 6.67 -2.88
C ALA A 228 19.87 7.13 -1.59
N PHE A 229 18.53 7.28 -1.59
CA PHE A 229 17.76 7.61 -0.39
C PHE A 229 17.90 6.51 0.66
N GLY A 230 17.72 5.24 0.28
CA GLY A 230 17.88 4.10 1.20
C GLY A 230 19.30 3.99 1.78
N LEU A 231 20.34 4.37 1.04
CA LEU A 231 21.71 4.44 1.57
C LEU A 231 21.86 5.53 2.65
N VAL A 232 21.27 6.71 2.43
CA VAL A 232 21.30 7.82 3.41
C VAL A 232 20.54 7.41 4.67
N GLU A 233 19.38 6.81 4.50
CA GLU A 233 18.52 6.31 5.58
C GLU A 233 19.23 5.19 6.37
N GLY A 234 19.80 4.21 5.69
CA GLY A 234 20.58 3.13 6.30
C GLY A 234 21.84 3.62 7.01
N ALA A 235 22.56 4.61 6.46
CA ALA A 235 23.68 5.24 7.14
C ALA A 235 23.24 5.97 8.41
N PHE A 236 22.09 6.67 8.36
CA PHE A 236 21.52 7.32 9.52
C PHE A 236 21.18 6.31 10.63
N TYR A 237 20.50 5.21 10.28
CA TYR A 237 20.19 4.15 11.25
C TYR A 237 21.42 3.46 11.82
N SER A 238 22.46 3.25 11.01
CA SER A 238 23.70 2.66 11.49
C SER A 238 24.40 3.53 12.54
N LEU A 239 24.35 4.85 12.37
CA LEU A 239 24.94 5.80 13.30
C LEU A 239 24.15 5.94 14.62
N PHE A 240 22.82 5.96 14.53
CA PHE A 240 21.96 6.18 15.70
C PHE A 240 21.39 4.89 16.29
N GLY A 241 21.12 3.87 15.47
CA GLY A 241 20.53 2.60 15.86
C GLY A 241 21.45 1.72 16.70
N ILE A 242 22.78 1.75 16.45
CA ILE A 242 23.75 0.97 17.24
C ILE A 242 23.77 1.44 18.69
N HIS A 243 23.68 2.73 18.93
CA HIS A 243 23.65 3.28 20.30
C HIS A 243 22.37 2.90 21.06
N MET A 244 21.25 2.73 20.36
CA MET A 244 19.99 2.33 20.99
C MET A 244 19.94 0.84 21.34
N MET A 245 20.52 -0.03 20.51
CA MET A 245 20.61 -1.46 20.82
C MET A 245 21.61 -1.75 21.96
N ALA A 246 22.65 -0.95 22.11
CA ALA A 246 23.62 -1.09 23.18
C ALA A 246 23.07 -0.74 24.58
N GLY A 247 21.94 -0.03 24.65
CA GLY A 247 21.27 0.32 25.92
C GLY A 247 20.13 -0.61 26.31
N MET A 248 19.83 -1.68 25.54
CA MET A 248 18.76 -2.62 25.87
C MET A 248 19.14 -3.49 27.07
N THR A 249 18.30 -3.45 28.10
CA THR A 249 18.48 -4.27 29.29
C THR A 249 17.85 -5.65 29.13
N PRO A 250 18.40 -6.70 29.81
CA PRO A 250 17.87 -8.07 29.68
C PRO A 250 16.55 -8.32 30.43
N GLU A 251 16.01 -7.35 31.16
CA GLU A 251 14.73 -7.46 31.88
C GLU A 251 13.55 -7.50 30.88
N PRO A 252 12.64 -8.51 30.95
CA PRO A 252 11.61 -8.74 29.90
C PRO A 252 10.64 -7.56 29.73
N VAL A 253 10.23 -6.90 30.80
CA VAL A 253 9.28 -5.78 30.75
C VAL A 253 9.95 -4.51 30.20
N GLN A 254 11.20 -4.30 30.62
CA GLN A 254 12.00 -3.15 30.18
C GLN A 254 12.40 -3.31 28.72
N TYR A 255 12.70 -4.55 28.29
CA TYR A 255 12.95 -4.89 26.89
C TYR A 255 11.78 -4.52 25.97
N VAL A 256 10.54 -4.82 26.34
CA VAL A 256 9.34 -4.48 25.55
C VAL A 256 9.16 -2.96 25.43
N ASN A 257 9.35 -2.22 26.51
CA ASN A 257 9.27 -0.76 26.50
C ASN A 257 10.39 -0.13 25.64
N ASP A 258 11.59 -0.68 25.71
CA ASP A 258 12.73 -0.22 24.91
C ASP A 258 12.51 -0.48 23.42
N VAL A 259 11.95 -1.65 23.04
CA VAL A 259 11.56 -1.98 21.67
C VAL A 259 10.48 -1.01 21.15
N TYR A 260 9.48 -0.71 21.98
CA TYR A 260 8.40 0.22 21.61
C TYR A 260 8.93 1.66 21.40
N ASN A 261 9.77 2.14 22.30
CA ASN A 261 10.37 3.46 22.20
C ASN A 261 11.30 3.57 20.99
N ASN A 262 12.10 2.53 20.75
CA ASN A 262 12.95 2.44 19.56
C ASN A 262 12.14 2.44 18.26
N TYR A 263 11.03 1.70 18.22
CA TYR A 263 10.12 1.68 17.10
C TYR A 263 9.53 3.07 16.79
N ASN A 264 9.05 3.77 17.82
CA ASN A 264 8.53 5.13 17.67
C ASN A 264 9.61 6.13 17.23
N PHE A 265 10.83 5.98 17.73
CA PHE A 265 11.97 6.80 17.32
C PHE A 265 12.31 6.57 15.83
N ILE A 266 12.38 5.31 15.39
CA ILE A 266 12.61 4.96 13.99
C ILE A 266 11.52 5.55 13.10
N LEU A 267 10.25 5.37 13.44
CA LEU A 267 9.12 5.96 12.70
C LEU A 267 9.19 7.48 12.65
N GLY A 268 9.58 8.13 13.74
CA GLY A 268 9.73 9.59 13.81
C GLY A 268 10.85 10.08 12.89
N THR A 269 11.98 9.39 12.89
CA THR A 269 13.12 9.72 12.01
C THR A 269 12.80 9.46 10.55
N ASP A 270 12.12 8.33 10.21
CA ASP A 270 11.62 8.03 8.87
C ASP A 270 10.69 9.12 8.35
N THR A 271 9.77 9.58 9.20
CA THR A 271 8.84 10.64 8.82
C THR A 271 9.58 11.92 8.46
N ILE A 272 10.55 12.34 9.29
CA ILE A 272 11.33 13.55 9.05
C ILE A 272 12.16 13.42 7.78
N MET A 273 12.88 12.30 7.60
CA MET A 273 13.70 12.04 6.42
C MET A 273 12.84 11.99 5.15
N SER A 274 11.69 11.34 5.20
CA SER A 274 10.73 11.31 4.09
C SER A 274 10.21 12.71 3.74
N ILE A 275 9.89 13.57 4.72
CA ILE A 275 9.46 14.93 4.46
C ILE A 275 10.56 15.74 3.75
N ILE A 276 11.80 15.66 4.24
CA ILE A 276 12.96 16.34 3.62
C ILE A 276 13.11 15.87 2.17
N PHE A 277 13.05 14.56 1.94
CA PHE A 277 13.18 13.97 0.62
C PHE A 277 12.02 14.36 -0.31
N CYS A 278 10.78 14.39 0.18
CA CYS A 278 9.62 14.90 -0.56
C CYS A 278 9.83 16.34 -1.02
N VAL A 279 10.33 17.22 -0.14
CA VAL A 279 10.61 18.61 -0.48
C VAL A 279 11.69 18.70 -1.56
N LEU A 280 12.77 17.94 -1.43
CA LEU A 280 13.84 17.90 -2.43
C LEU A 280 13.34 17.41 -3.79
N CYS A 281 12.58 16.31 -3.83
CA CYS A 281 11.99 15.79 -5.06
C CYS A 281 11.00 16.77 -5.70
N PHE A 282 10.16 17.44 -4.89
CA PHE A 282 9.22 18.45 -5.37
C PHE A 282 9.94 19.65 -5.98
N LEU A 283 10.93 20.21 -5.28
CA LEU A 283 11.74 21.33 -5.77
C LEU A 283 12.52 20.94 -7.03
N GLY A 284 13.12 19.74 -7.06
CA GLY A 284 13.82 19.20 -8.23
C GLY A 284 12.91 19.10 -9.44
N THR A 285 11.71 18.54 -9.27
CA THR A 285 10.70 18.41 -10.34
C THR A 285 10.23 19.79 -10.82
N ALA A 286 9.91 20.69 -9.90
CA ALA A 286 9.46 22.07 -10.23
C ALA A 286 10.56 22.87 -10.95
N TRP A 287 11.83 22.72 -10.53
CA TRP A 287 12.97 23.38 -11.18
C TRP A 287 13.17 22.85 -12.61
N MET A 288 13.07 21.55 -12.81
CA MET A 288 13.18 20.93 -14.14
C MET A 288 12.05 21.37 -15.06
N MET A 289 10.83 21.45 -14.57
CA MET A 289 9.69 21.99 -15.32
C MET A 289 9.96 23.42 -15.80
N LYS A 290 10.51 24.27 -14.92
CA LYS A 290 10.83 25.66 -15.24
C LYS A 290 11.96 25.80 -16.27
N LYS A 291 13.01 24.96 -16.17
CA LYS A 291 14.16 25.02 -17.07
C LYS A 291 13.85 24.51 -18.49
N LYS A 292 12.96 23.52 -18.62
CA LYS A 292 12.56 22.94 -19.91
C LYS A 292 11.55 23.83 -20.66
N LEU A 293 10.91 24.76 -19.98
CA LEU A 293 9.86 25.65 -20.49
C LEU A 293 10.35 27.05 -20.81
N ASN A 294 11.64 27.34 -20.65
CA ASN A 294 12.27 28.55 -21.16
C ASN A 294 12.60 28.45 -22.67
N LEU A 295 11.76 27.70 -23.42
CA LEU A 295 11.74 27.71 -24.88
C LEU A 295 10.70 28.68 -25.41
#